data_153d74d29bb2c0eddbfca3a3a7a5982e
#
_entry.id   153d74d29bb2c0eddbfca3a3a7a5982e
#
_cell.length_a   1.000
_cell.length_b   1.000
_cell.length_c   1.000
_cell.angle_alpha   90.00
_cell.angle_beta   90.00
_cell.angle_gamma   90.00
#
_symmetry.space_group_name_H-M   'P 1'
#
loop_
_entity.id
_entity.type
_entity.pdbx_description
1 polymer ?
#
loop_
_entity_poly.entity_id
_entity_poly.type
_entity_poly.pdbx_seq_one_letter_code
_entity_poly.pdbx_strand_id
1 'polypeptide(L)'
;MWKVLRVFLIGVVLTGSYYSFEFAFGSSIPNTKIQLAAIGFLWYLFDTFRARKGVPFSPILLGSAILALLYSIINLIAVDLNNTSDYSYANYLFSFFTWVFSAYPAVALIRLEHGKVSFRLLVLYLTGATLFQCISAILIDQNPSIDEFVSSIVAWDTKLTQESDRLNGFSTALDPAGARFALVIIMIMAAISVDKEIKERPGELYFLVLSIFLITALGSMVSRTTSTGTAVGLLILSLYSMGGANTETRRMGPIIAAFIGFAIIGFSVGAYLYNTDPYYYEVFRFAFEGFFNLAEKGEFTTNSSDILQTMWVWPKDNFGWIIGTGLYDNWVYGSDIGYCRFILYSGLTGFSVFALMFIFLAYRFMVKYPEYRLMFLAFGAMTFIIWIKVSTDILMIYTFFFWLTPEDEDYIHSHSIAPSVA
;
A
#
# COMPACT_ATOMS: atom_id res chain seq x y z
N MET A 1 -27.34 13.13 -9.24
CA MET A 1 -27.27 11.68 -9.49
C MET A 1 -26.05 11.29 -10.36
N TRP A 2 -25.90 11.79 -11.59
CA TRP A 2 -24.80 11.44 -12.49
C TRP A 2 -23.37 11.70 -11.93
N LYS A 3 -23.17 12.82 -11.21
CA LYS A 3 -21.87 13.13 -10.58
C LYS A 3 -21.51 12.08 -9.51
N VAL A 4 -22.44 11.69 -8.66
CA VAL A 4 -22.23 10.68 -7.62
C VAL A 4 -21.88 9.33 -8.24
N LEU A 5 -22.58 8.93 -9.32
CA LEU A 5 -22.28 7.69 -10.03
C LEU A 5 -20.85 7.69 -10.63
N ARG A 6 -20.42 8.81 -11.21
CA ARG A 6 -19.06 8.94 -11.76
C ARG A 6 -17.99 8.86 -10.66
N VAL A 7 -18.19 9.56 -9.56
CA VAL A 7 -17.27 9.50 -8.39
C VAL A 7 -17.20 8.06 -7.84
N PHE A 8 -18.34 7.38 -7.75
CA PHE A 8 -18.40 5.97 -7.34
C PHE A 8 -17.64 5.06 -8.32
N LEU A 9 -17.83 5.23 -9.62
CA LEU A 9 -17.12 4.47 -10.65
C LEU A 9 -15.59 4.67 -10.56
N ILE A 10 -15.14 5.89 -10.33
CA ILE A 10 -13.71 6.17 -10.09
C ILE A 10 -13.20 5.37 -8.88
N GLY A 11 -13.97 5.37 -7.78
CA GLY A 11 -13.65 4.58 -6.59
C GLY A 11 -13.53 3.09 -6.88
N VAL A 12 -14.46 2.52 -7.67
CA VAL A 12 -14.43 1.10 -8.08
C VAL A 12 -13.20 0.79 -8.92
N VAL A 13 -12.90 1.61 -9.94
CA VAL A 13 -11.73 1.41 -10.81
C VAL A 13 -10.42 1.53 -10.01
N LEU A 14 -10.33 2.51 -9.14
CA LEU A 14 -9.16 2.68 -8.28
C LEU A 14 -9.01 1.51 -7.29
N THR A 15 -10.12 1.04 -6.70
CA THR A 15 -10.12 -0.15 -5.84
C THR A 15 -9.65 -1.38 -6.62
N GLY A 16 -10.15 -1.63 -7.81
CA GLY A 16 -9.75 -2.76 -8.65
C GLY A 16 -8.28 -2.71 -9.10
N SER A 17 -7.70 -1.50 -9.20
CA SER A 17 -6.28 -1.30 -9.49
C SER A 17 -5.40 -1.50 -8.24
N TYR A 18 -5.72 -0.81 -7.14
CA TYR A 18 -4.89 -0.79 -5.92
C TYR A 18 -5.08 -2.04 -5.05
N TYR A 19 -6.31 -2.54 -4.96
CA TYR A 19 -6.71 -3.75 -4.23
C TYR A 19 -7.18 -4.83 -5.22
N SER A 20 -6.27 -5.21 -6.13
CA SER A 20 -6.60 -6.19 -7.17
C SER A 20 -6.95 -7.57 -6.60
N PHE A 21 -7.89 -8.26 -7.25
CA PHE A 21 -8.34 -9.59 -6.88
C PHE A 21 -8.58 -10.48 -8.12
N GLU A 22 -8.60 -11.79 -7.88
CA GLU A 22 -8.98 -12.80 -8.85
C GLU A 22 -10.46 -13.16 -8.69
N PHE A 23 -11.12 -13.54 -9.80
CA PHE A 23 -12.53 -13.91 -9.79
C PHE A 23 -12.72 -15.38 -9.46
N ALA A 24 -13.62 -15.68 -8.51
CA ALA A 24 -13.96 -17.05 -8.11
C ALA A 24 -14.65 -17.87 -9.20
N PHE A 25 -15.40 -17.21 -10.07
CA PHE A 25 -16.25 -17.85 -11.11
C PHE A 25 -15.50 -18.15 -12.41
N GLY A 26 -14.20 -17.93 -12.49
CA GLY A 26 -13.48 -18.20 -13.73
C GLY A 26 -11.96 -18.10 -13.60
N SER A 27 -11.28 -19.20 -13.40
CA SER A 27 -9.82 -19.26 -13.40
C SER A 27 -9.17 -18.80 -14.73
N SER A 28 -9.95 -18.77 -15.83
CA SER A 28 -9.53 -18.22 -17.12
C SER A 28 -9.66 -16.70 -17.21
N ILE A 29 -10.36 -16.06 -16.27
CA ILE A 29 -10.55 -14.61 -16.26
C ILE A 29 -9.35 -13.98 -15.53
N PRO A 30 -8.56 -13.10 -16.20
CA PRO A 30 -7.47 -12.43 -15.53
C PRO A 30 -7.95 -11.61 -14.32
N ASN A 31 -7.11 -11.45 -13.30
CA ASN A 31 -7.42 -10.60 -12.16
C ASN A 31 -7.70 -9.15 -12.58
N THR A 32 -8.36 -8.39 -11.70
CA THR A 32 -8.79 -7.00 -12.00
C THR A 32 -7.65 -6.09 -12.42
N LYS A 33 -6.45 -6.29 -11.86
CA LYS A 33 -5.24 -5.53 -12.22
C LYS A 33 -4.86 -5.74 -13.68
N ILE A 34 -4.86 -6.98 -14.18
CA ILE A 34 -4.51 -7.29 -15.57
C ILE A 34 -5.57 -6.72 -16.52
N GLN A 35 -6.85 -6.84 -16.16
CA GLN A 35 -7.95 -6.27 -16.97
C GLN A 35 -7.82 -4.74 -17.07
N LEU A 36 -7.61 -4.08 -15.92
CA LEU A 36 -7.42 -2.63 -15.90
C LEU A 36 -6.14 -2.19 -16.60
N ALA A 37 -5.08 -3.02 -16.56
CA ALA A 37 -3.85 -2.75 -17.30
C ALA A 37 -4.09 -2.81 -18.82
N ALA A 38 -4.84 -3.79 -19.31
CA ALA A 38 -5.20 -3.88 -20.74
C ALA A 38 -6.05 -2.67 -21.17
N ILE A 39 -7.07 -2.30 -20.39
CA ILE A 39 -7.88 -1.11 -20.63
C ILE A 39 -7.02 0.15 -20.58
N GLY A 40 -6.17 0.28 -19.57
CA GLY A 40 -5.29 1.43 -19.38
C GLY A 40 -4.27 1.59 -20.50
N PHE A 41 -3.68 0.49 -20.97
CA PHE A 41 -2.77 0.51 -22.11
C PHE A 41 -3.47 0.96 -23.40
N LEU A 42 -4.63 0.39 -23.71
CA LEU A 42 -5.40 0.78 -24.89
C LEU A 42 -5.88 2.24 -24.81
N TRP A 43 -6.32 2.67 -23.64
CA TRP A 43 -6.73 4.05 -23.42
C TRP A 43 -5.54 5.02 -23.53
N TYR A 44 -4.40 4.66 -22.95
CA TYR A 44 -3.16 5.43 -23.09
C TYR A 44 -2.74 5.58 -24.55
N LEU A 45 -2.80 4.49 -25.35
CA LEU A 45 -2.52 4.56 -26.79
C LEU A 45 -3.50 5.49 -27.52
N PHE A 46 -4.80 5.40 -27.20
CA PHE A 46 -5.81 6.28 -27.76
C PHE A 46 -5.52 7.75 -27.43
N ASP A 47 -5.24 8.07 -26.17
CA ASP A 47 -4.93 9.44 -25.75
C ASP A 47 -3.65 9.97 -26.41
N THR A 48 -2.64 9.12 -26.56
CA THR A 48 -1.34 9.51 -27.14
C THR A 48 -1.42 9.69 -28.66
N PHE A 49 -1.97 8.72 -29.38
CA PHE A 49 -1.87 8.70 -30.84
C PHE A 49 -3.05 9.37 -31.53
N ARG A 50 -4.24 9.28 -31.00
CA ARG A 50 -5.44 9.82 -31.62
C ARG A 50 -5.86 11.17 -31.04
N ALA A 51 -5.93 11.30 -29.73
CA ALA A 51 -6.33 12.52 -29.05
C ALA A 51 -5.16 13.51 -28.85
N ARG A 52 -3.91 13.06 -29.02
CA ARG A 52 -2.67 13.82 -28.76
C ARG A 52 -2.61 14.41 -27.36
N LYS A 53 -3.16 13.70 -26.39
CA LYS A 53 -3.26 14.09 -24.96
C LYS A 53 -2.55 13.10 -24.03
N GLY A 54 -1.82 12.13 -24.56
CA GLY A 54 -1.11 11.13 -23.76
C GLY A 54 -0.01 11.76 -22.91
N VAL A 55 0.12 11.25 -21.69
CA VAL A 55 1.21 11.64 -20.79
C VAL A 55 2.49 10.97 -21.28
N PRO A 56 3.57 11.69 -21.55
CA PRO A 56 4.82 11.09 -21.97
C PRO A 56 5.42 10.25 -20.83
N PHE A 57 6.13 9.19 -21.18
CA PHE A 57 6.85 8.40 -20.19
C PHE A 57 7.91 9.27 -19.50
N SER A 58 7.75 9.47 -18.21
CA SER A 58 8.69 10.27 -17.44
C SER A 58 10.05 9.57 -17.32
N PRO A 59 11.16 10.32 -17.13
CA PRO A 59 12.46 9.72 -16.83
C PRO A 59 12.45 8.80 -15.60
N ILE A 60 11.54 9.04 -14.65
CA ILE A 60 11.37 8.19 -13.46
C ILE A 60 10.78 6.84 -13.87
N LEU A 61 9.73 6.85 -14.72
CA LEU A 61 9.13 5.63 -15.22
C LEU A 61 10.15 4.82 -16.06
N LEU A 62 10.87 5.48 -16.96
CA LEU A 62 11.87 4.81 -17.80
C LEU A 62 13.02 4.23 -16.96
N GLY A 63 13.54 4.98 -15.99
CA GLY A 63 14.61 4.49 -15.10
C GLY A 63 14.17 3.29 -14.27
N SER A 64 12.94 3.33 -13.71
CA SER A 64 12.41 2.19 -12.97
C SER A 64 12.10 0.98 -13.87
N ALA A 65 11.63 1.20 -15.10
CA ALA A 65 11.42 0.13 -16.07
C ALA A 65 12.75 -0.56 -16.49
N ILE A 66 13.84 0.21 -16.62
CA ILE A 66 15.18 -0.37 -16.87
C ILE A 66 15.61 -1.24 -15.68
N LEU A 67 15.42 -0.78 -14.45
CA LEU A 67 15.76 -1.57 -13.25
C LEU A 67 14.87 -2.82 -13.16
N ALA A 68 13.57 -2.73 -13.47
CA ALA A 68 12.67 -3.86 -13.53
C ALA A 68 13.09 -4.88 -14.62
N LEU A 69 13.55 -4.40 -15.79
CA LEU A 69 14.09 -5.24 -16.86
C LEU A 69 15.37 -5.97 -16.41
N LEU A 70 16.31 -5.23 -15.81
CA LEU A 70 17.55 -5.83 -15.30
C LEU A 70 17.24 -6.90 -14.23
N TYR A 71 16.30 -6.61 -13.33
CA TYR A 71 15.86 -7.58 -12.33
C TYR A 71 15.26 -8.83 -12.99
N SER A 72 14.38 -8.67 -14.00
CA SER A 72 13.82 -9.79 -14.74
C SER A 72 14.89 -10.64 -15.44
N ILE A 73 15.89 -10.01 -16.06
CA ILE A 73 16.99 -10.72 -16.74
C ILE A 73 17.82 -11.53 -15.74
N ILE A 74 18.18 -10.94 -14.59
CA ILE A 74 18.95 -11.62 -13.54
C ILE A 74 18.18 -12.84 -13.02
N ASN A 75 16.87 -12.69 -12.79
CA ASN A 75 16.02 -13.79 -12.34
C ASN A 75 15.88 -14.89 -13.41
N LEU A 76 15.79 -14.52 -14.68
CA LEU A 76 15.76 -15.49 -15.78
C LEU A 76 17.07 -16.30 -15.82
N ILE A 77 18.22 -15.63 -15.64
CA ILE A 77 19.53 -16.29 -15.53
C ILE A 77 19.56 -17.23 -14.31
N ALA A 78 19.03 -16.82 -13.16
CA ALA A 78 18.99 -17.66 -11.97
C ALA A 78 18.13 -18.92 -12.20
N VAL A 79 16.97 -18.78 -12.84
CA VAL A 79 16.09 -19.92 -13.20
C VAL A 79 16.80 -20.86 -14.16
N ASP A 80 17.44 -20.36 -15.21
CA ASP A 80 18.12 -21.15 -16.22
C ASP A 80 19.33 -21.90 -15.65
N LEU A 81 20.20 -21.22 -14.92
CA LEU A 81 21.39 -21.83 -14.31
C LEU A 81 21.06 -22.90 -13.26
N ASN A 82 19.92 -22.80 -12.60
CA ASN A 82 19.47 -23.81 -11.63
C ASN A 82 18.54 -24.87 -12.25
N ASN A 83 18.23 -24.79 -13.56
CA ASN A 83 17.30 -25.67 -14.25
C ASN A 83 15.94 -25.77 -13.53
N THR A 84 15.42 -24.63 -13.02
CA THR A 84 14.09 -24.56 -12.42
C THR A 84 13.07 -24.07 -13.44
N SER A 85 11.77 -24.10 -13.08
CA SER A 85 10.67 -23.58 -13.91
C SER A 85 9.89 -22.47 -13.18
N ASP A 86 10.47 -21.91 -12.14
CA ASP A 86 9.83 -20.85 -11.33
C ASP A 86 10.14 -19.47 -11.90
N TYR A 87 9.24 -18.97 -12.74
CA TYR A 87 9.36 -17.64 -13.37
C TYR A 87 8.73 -16.50 -12.58
N SER A 88 8.44 -16.66 -11.29
CA SER A 88 7.72 -15.70 -10.45
C SER A 88 8.23 -14.27 -10.58
N TYR A 89 9.52 -14.05 -10.45
CA TYR A 89 10.14 -12.72 -10.63
C TYR A 89 10.94 -12.56 -11.94
N ALA A 90 11.16 -13.61 -12.70
CA ALA A 90 11.68 -13.49 -14.05
C ALA A 90 10.70 -12.71 -14.97
N ASN A 91 9.41 -12.78 -14.66
CA ASN A 91 8.35 -12.02 -15.32
C ASN A 91 8.09 -10.64 -14.68
N TYR A 92 8.98 -10.12 -13.83
CA TYR A 92 8.72 -8.89 -13.07
C TYR A 92 8.49 -7.66 -13.96
N LEU A 93 9.15 -7.55 -15.10
CA LEU A 93 8.92 -6.47 -16.05
C LEU A 93 7.45 -6.42 -16.52
N PHE A 94 6.85 -7.59 -16.76
CA PHE A 94 5.43 -7.69 -17.12
C PHE A 94 4.56 -7.24 -15.94
N SER A 95 4.85 -7.70 -14.72
CA SER A 95 4.15 -7.25 -13.50
C SER A 95 4.30 -5.76 -13.26
N PHE A 96 5.48 -5.20 -13.50
CA PHE A 96 5.74 -3.76 -13.41
C PHE A 96 4.82 -2.96 -14.33
N PHE A 97 4.78 -3.27 -15.62
CA PHE A 97 3.90 -2.57 -16.56
C PHE A 97 2.42 -2.85 -16.31
N THR A 98 2.08 -4.03 -15.80
CA THR A 98 0.71 -4.33 -15.38
C THR A 98 0.27 -3.37 -14.27
N TRP A 99 1.09 -3.11 -13.25
CA TRP A 99 0.80 -2.11 -12.22
C TRP A 99 0.74 -0.69 -12.79
N VAL A 100 1.69 -0.32 -13.64
CA VAL A 100 1.75 1.01 -14.26
C VAL A 100 0.47 1.29 -15.06
N PHE A 101 0.10 0.42 -15.98
CA PHE A 101 -1.08 0.65 -16.81
C PHE A 101 -2.40 0.43 -16.08
N SER A 102 -2.46 -0.40 -15.02
CA SER A 102 -3.68 -0.55 -14.23
C SER A 102 -4.09 0.72 -13.49
N ALA A 103 -3.14 1.60 -13.16
CA ALA A 103 -3.41 2.87 -12.50
C ALA A 103 -3.89 3.96 -13.49
N TYR A 104 -3.58 3.83 -14.79
CA TYR A 104 -3.93 4.83 -15.80
C TYR A 104 -5.42 5.15 -15.87
N PRO A 105 -6.35 4.18 -15.94
CA PRO A 105 -7.78 4.45 -15.98
C PRO A 105 -8.28 5.25 -14.78
N ALA A 106 -7.79 4.94 -13.58
CA ALA A 106 -8.19 5.66 -12.37
C ALA A 106 -7.76 7.14 -12.45
N VAL A 107 -6.50 7.40 -12.80
CA VAL A 107 -5.96 8.77 -12.93
C VAL A 107 -6.66 9.53 -14.07
N ALA A 108 -6.90 8.88 -15.22
CA ALA A 108 -7.61 9.48 -16.35
C ALA A 108 -9.05 9.84 -15.99
N LEU A 109 -9.76 8.95 -15.29
CA LEU A 109 -11.14 9.22 -14.83
C LEU A 109 -11.20 10.37 -13.81
N ILE A 110 -10.26 10.44 -12.86
CA ILE A 110 -10.15 11.58 -11.93
C ILE A 110 -9.97 12.87 -12.71
N ARG A 111 -9.05 12.90 -13.70
CA ARG A 111 -8.82 14.08 -14.55
C ARG A 111 -10.06 14.45 -15.37
N LEU A 112 -10.79 13.49 -15.92
CA LEU A 112 -12.02 13.75 -16.69
C LEU A 112 -13.13 14.33 -15.81
N GLU A 113 -13.29 13.86 -14.57
CA GLU A 113 -14.35 14.34 -13.66
C GLU A 113 -14.02 15.68 -13.00
N HIS A 114 -12.75 15.88 -12.61
CA HIS A 114 -12.32 17.02 -11.81
C HIS A 114 -11.51 18.08 -12.60
N GLY A 115 -11.23 17.81 -13.88
CA GLY A 115 -10.43 18.68 -14.75
C GLY A 115 -8.92 18.51 -14.58
N LYS A 116 -8.46 18.08 -13.40
CA LYS A 116 -7.06 17.85 -13.03
C LYS A 116 -6.96 16.80 -11.93
N VAL A 117 -5.74 16.29 -11.73
CA VAL A 117 -5.43 15.36 -10.63
C VAL A 117 -4.62 16.12 -9.57
N SER A 118 -5.19 16.31 -8.38
CA SER A 118 -4.47 16.88 -7.24
C SER A 118 -4.05 15.76 -6.28
N PHE A 119 -3.03 16.04 -5.45
CA PHE A 119 -2.64 15.12 -4.39
C PHE A 119 -3.82 14.84 -3.44
N ARG A 120 -4.58 15.88 -3.10
CA ARG A 120 -5.81 15.77 -2.29
C ARG A 120 -6.80 14.76 -2.87
N LEU A 121 -7.07 14.81 -4.19
CA LEU A 121 -8.01 13.88 -4.83
C LEU A 121 -7.51 12.44 -4.77
N LEU A 122 -6.21 12.20 -5.04
CA LEU A 122 -5.62 10.87 -4.91
C LEU A 122 -5.78 10.31 -3.50
N VAL A 123 -5.47 11.15 -2.49
CA VAL A 123 -5.62 10.75 -1.08
C VAL A 123 -7.07 10.44 -0.73
N LEU A 124 -8.04 11.28 -1.14
CA LEU A 124 -9.46 11.05 -0.84
C LEU A 124 -9.98 9.75 -1.47
N TYR A 125 -9.65 9.48 -2.74
CA TYR A 125 -10.09 8.24 -3.40
C TYR A 125 -9.41 7.00 -2.81
N LEU A 126 -8.09 7.05 -2.53
CA LEU A 126 -7.38 5.94 -1.88
C LEU A 126 -7.89 5.69 -0.46
N THR A 127 -8.19 6.76 0.28
CA THR A 127 -8.80 6.67 1.61
C THR A 127 -10.17 5.98 1.54
N GLY A 128 -11.04 6.40 0.61
CA GLY A 128 -12.34 5.79 0.40
C GLY A 128 -12.24 4.30 0.04
N ALA A 129 -11.32 3.94 -0.86
CA ALA A 129 -11.07 2.55 -1.23
C ALA A 129 -10.55 1.71 -0.04
N THR A 130 -9.67 2.29 0.79
CA THR A 130 -9.12 1.62 1.97
C THR A 130 -10.18 1.44 3.06
N LEU A 131 -11.00 2.47 3.32
CA LEU A 131 -12.13 2.35 4.24
C LEU A 131 -13.12 1.27 3.78
N PHE A 132 -13.40 1.19 2.49
CA PHE A 132 -14.23 0.11 1.93
C PHE A 132 -13.65 -1.26 2.28
N GLN A 133 -12.35 -1.49 2.14
CA GLN A 133 -11.70 -2.75 2.51
C GLN A 133 -11.82 -3.03 4.01
N CYS A 134 -11.58 -2.03 4.86
CA CYS A 134 -11.65 -2.19 6.31
C CYS A 134 -13.08 -2.47 6.80
N ILE A 135 -14.07 -1.76 6.26
CA ILE A 135 -15.48 -1.94 6.63
C ILE A 135 -15.99 -3.28 6.10
N SER A 136 -15.65 -3.63 4.87
CA SER A 136 -16.05 -4.92 4.29
C SER A 136 -15.46 -6.09 5.09
N ALA A 137 -14.27 -5.95 5.67
CA ALA A 137 -13.68 -7.00 6.49
C ALA A 137 -14.56 -7.36 7.70
N ILE A 138 -15.12 -6.37 8.38
CA ILE A 138 -16.07 -6.61 9.50
C ILE A 138 -17.38 -7.19 8.99
N LEU A 139 -17.92 -6.65 7.88
CA LEU A 139 -19.19 -7.12 7.35
C LEU A 139 -19.13 -8.58 6.88
N ILE A 140 -18.02 -8.97 6.25
CA ILE A 140 -17.76 -10.35 5.81
C ILE A 140 -17.69 -11.27 7.02
N ASP A 141 -16.92 -10.91 8.04
CA ASP A 141 -16.71 -11.70 9.24
C ASP A 141 -18.00 -11.87 10.08
N GLN A 142 -18.78 -10.79 10.22
CA GLN A 142 -19.99 -10.78 11.03
C GLN A 142 -21.23 -11.36 10.33
N ASN A 143 -21.19 -11.54 9.01
CA ASN A 143 -22.37 -11.96 8.24
C ASN A 143 -22.05 -13.05 7.23
N PRO A 144 -22.41 -14.32 7.52
CA PRO A 144 -22.15 -15.45 6.63
C PRO A 144 -22.73 -15.28 5.19
N SER A 145 -23.86 -14.58 5.04
CA SER A 145 -24.44 -14.35 3.73
C SER A 145 -23.60 -13.36 2.89
N ILE A 146 -22.96 -12.39 3.55
CA ILE A 146 -22.02 -11.47 2.88
C ILE A 146 -20.74 -12.21 2.52
N ASP A 147 -20.23 -13.06 3.41
CA ASP A 147 -19.05 -13.88 3.14
C ASP A 147 -19.30 -14.82 1.94
N GLU A 148 -20.42 -15.53 1.91
CA GLU A 148 -20.80 -16.37 0.76
C GLU A 148 -20.90 -15.57 -0.54
N PHE A 149 -21.52 -14.39 -0.50
CA PHE A 149 -21.60 -13.50 -1.65
C PHE A 149 -20.23 -13.04 -2.12
N VAL A 150 -19.36 -12.59 -1.22
CA VAL A 150 -17.99 -12.14 -1.58
C VAL A 150 -17.16 -13.31 -2.10
N SER A 151 -17.21 -14.45 -1.47
CA SER A 151 -16.51 -15.68 -1.88
C SER A 151 -17.01 -16.23 -3.23
N SER A 152 -18.24 -15.91 -3.63
CA SER A 152 -18.74 -16.20 -4.99
C SER A 152 -18.11 -15.32 -6.07
N ILE A 153 -17.56 -14.16 -5.71
CA ILE A 153 -16.99 -13.18 -6.64
C ILE A 153 -15.44 -13.21 -6.58
N VAL A 154 -14.87 -13.25 -5.38
CA VAL A 154 -13.43 -13.14 -5.13
C VAL A 154 -12.85 -14.52 -4.81
N ALA A 155 -11.85 -14.93 -5.58
CA ALA A 155 -11.08 -16.12 -5.28
C ALA A 155 -10.14 -15.87 -4.09
N TRP A 156 -10.40 -16.55 -2.98
CA TRP A 156 -9.54 -16.54 -1.81
C TRP A 156 -8.66 -17.79 -1.81
N ASP A 157 -7.42 -17.64 -1.36
CA ASP A 157 -6.65 -18.80 -0.90
C ASP A 157 -7.24 -19.27 0.44
N THR A 158 -8.21 -20.18 0.35
CA THR A 158 -9.00 -20.65 1.49
C THR A 158 -8.15 -21.28 2.59
N LYS A 159 -6.99 -21.86 2.24
CA LYS A 159 -6.09 -22.45 3.24
C LYS A 159 -5.44 -21.37 4.11
N LEU A 160 -4.90 -20.32 3.48
CA LEU A 160 -4.23 -19.24 4.20
C LEU A 160 -5.21 -18.34 4.99
N THR A 161 -6.44 -18.18 4.49
CA THR A 161 -7.44 -17.31 5.15
C THR A 161 -8.19 -18.02 6.27
N GLN A 162 -8.47 -19.32 6.15
CA GLN A 162 -9.18 -20.11 7.17
C GLN A 162 -8.29 -20.49 8.37
N GLU A 163 -6.99 -20.59 8.17
CA GLU A 163 -6.04 -20.90 9.25
C GLU A 163 -5.62 -19.66 10.07
N SER A 164 -6.07 -18.45 9.65
CA SER A 164 -5.72 -17.21 10.34
C SER A 164 -6.90 -16.63 11.10
N ASP A 165 -6.70 -16.27 12.37
CA ASP A 165 -7.67 -15.53 13.19
C ASP A 165 -7.79 -14.05 12.76
N ARG A 166 -7.54 -13.75 11.48
CA ARG A 166 -7.48 -12.39 10.94
C ARG A 166 -8.68 -12.11 10.06
N LEU A 167 -9.14 -10.86 10.08
CA LEU A 167 -10.18 -10.41 9.18
C LEU A 167 -9.66 -10.29 7.74
N ASN A 168 -10.55 -10.56 6.77
CA ASN A 168 -10.25 -10.40 5.34
C ASN A 168 -11.14 -9.30 4.76
N GLY A 169 -10.54 -8.30 4.09
CA GLY A 169 -11.29 -7.29 3.36
C GLY A 169 -11.93 -7.87 2.08
N PHE A 170 -12.67 -7.06 1.34
CA PHE A 170 -13.35 -7.52 0.10
C PHE A 170 -12.38 -8.15 -0.92
N SER A 171 -11.18 -7.62 -1.05
CA SER A 171 -10.21 -8.05 -2.06
C SER A 171 -8.77 -8.06 -1.56
N THR A 172 -8.56 -8.00 -0.27
CA THR A 172 -7.22 -7.97 0.31
C THR A 172 -7.22 -8.57 1.71
N ALA A 173 -6.17 -9.30 2.03
CA ALA A 173 -6.01 -10.00 3.28
C ALA A 173 -4.55 -9.97 3.74
N LEU A 174 -4.31 -10.37 4.97
CA LEU A 174 -3.01 -10.62 5.55
C LEU A 174 -2.04 -9.42 5.44
N ASP A 175 -0.74 -9.70 5.36
CA ASP A 175 0.30 -8.67 5.36
C ASP A 175 0.35 -7.79 4.09
N PRO A 176 0.02 -8.28 2.88
CA PRO A 176 -0.16 -7.40 1.72
C PRO A 176 -1.26 -6.34 1.89
N ALA A 177 -2.35 -6.65 2.62
CA ALA A 177 -3.37 -5.67 2.97
C ALA A 177 -2.81 -4.60 3.90
N GLY A 178 -2.15 -5.03 4.98
CA GLY A 178 -1.54 -4.11 5.94
C GLY A 178 -0.51 -3.17 5.34
N ALA A 179 0.29 -3.66 4.38
CA ALA A 179 1.23 -2.83 3.63
C ALA A 179 0.51 -1.71 2.86
N ARG A 180 -0.58 -2.04 2.13
CA ARG A 180 -1.39 -1.05 1.40
C ARG A 180 -2.06 -0.05 2.32
N PHE A 181 -2.61 -0.50 3.44
CA PHE A 181 -3.23 0.38 4.45
C PHE A 181 -2.21 1.33 5.05
N ALA A 182 -1.01 0.84 5.39
CA ALA A 182 0.09 1.64 5.91
C ALA A 182 0.49 2.77 4.97
N LEU A 183 0.61 2.50 3.66
CA LEU A 183 0.95 3.51 2.66
C LEU A 183 -0.11 4.60 2.54
N VAL A 184 -1.40 4.23 2.59
CA VAL A 184 -2.51 5.20 2.54
C VAL A 184 -2.54 6.05 3.81
N ILE A 185 -2.32 5.48 5.00
CA ILE A 185 -2.20 6.26 6.25
C ILE A 185 -1.06 7.28 6.14
N ILE A 186 0.10 6.87 5.64
CA ILE A 186 1.25 7.77 5.41
C ILE A 186 0.87 8.91 4.44
N MET A 187 0.14 8.62 3.35
CA MET A 187 -0.36 9.64 2.43
C MET A 187 -1.33 10.61 3.11
N ILE A 188 -2.25 10.11 3.91
CA ILE A 188 -3.21 10.94 4.65
C ILE A 188 -2.45 11.89 5.60
N MET A 189 -1.50 11.37 6.38
CA MET A 189 -0.71 12.18 7.32
C MET A 189 0.11 13.26 6.60
N ALA A 190 0.72 12.93 5.46
CA ALA A 190 1.42 13.91 4.63
C ALA A 190 0.46 14.96 4.08
N ALA A 191 -0.71 14.56 3.58
CA ALA A 191 -1.72 15.45 3.04
C ALA A 191 -2.23 16.46 4.10
N ILE A 192 -2.59 15.97 5.27
CA ILE A 192 -3.01 16.84 6.40
C ILE A 192 -1.89 17.83 6.78
N SER A 193 -0.63 17.39 6.67
CA SER A 193 0.51 18.24 7.05
C SER A 193 0.82 19.33 6.02
N VAL A 194 0.70 19.05 4.73
CA VAL A 194 1.28 19.86 3.65
C VAL A 194 0.24 20.48 2.73
N ASP A 195 -0.89 19.82 2.47
CA ASP A 195 -1.87 20.25 1.49
C ASP A 195 -2.73 21.42 2.03
N LYS A 196 -2.72 22.56 1.33
CA LYS A 196 -3.46 23.76 1.71
C LYS A 196 -4.97 23.59 1.53
N GLU A 197 -5.38 22.93 0.43
CA GLU A 197 -6.80 22.73 0.15
C GLU A 197 -7.50 21.90 1.24
N ILE A 198 -6.82 20.86 1.75
CA ILE A 198 -7.35 20.03 2.85
C ILE A 198 -7.50 20.87 4.11
N LYS A 199 -6.51 21.73 4.43
CA LYS A 199 -6.57 22.61 5.61
C LYS A 199 -7.68 23.65 5.53
N GLU A 200 -8.03 24.09 4.33
CA GLU A 200 -9.12 25.05 4.09
C GLU A 200 -10.51 24.39 4.07
N ARG A 201 -10.59 23.05 4.01
CA ARG A 201 -11.83 22.28 3.94
C ARG A 201 -12.04 21.43 5.20
N PRO A 202 -12.59 21.99 6.27
CA PRO A 202 -12.67 21.30 7.57
C PRO A 202 -13.40 19.95 7.49
N GLY A 203 -14.42 19.83 6.63
CA GLY A 203 -15.12 18.54 6.45
C GLY A 203 -14.22 17.43 5.91
N GLU A 204 -13.36 17.74 4.93
CA GLU A 204 -12.40 16.77 4.39
C GLU A 204 -11.29 16.46 5.41
N LEU A 205 -10.82 17.47 6.13
CA LEU A 205 -9.84 17.29 7.18
C LEU A 205 -10.34 16.33 8.28
N TYR A 206 -11.56 16.58 8.81
CA TYR A 206 -12.16 15.68 9.81
C TYR A 206 -12.42 14.28 9.27
N PHE A 207 -12.86 14.17 8.01
CA PHE A 207 -13.01 12.88 7.34
C PHE A 207 -11.68 12.11 7.29
N LEU A 208 -10.58 12.76 6.90
CA LEU A 208 -9.26 12.13 6.83
C LEU A 208 -8.74 11.74 8.22
N VAL A 209 -8.92 12.60 9.23
CA VAL A 209 -8.53 12.29 10.61
C VAL A 209 -9.32 11.09 11.13
N LEU A 210 -10.65 11.07 10.95
CA LEU A 210 -11.47 9.92 11.31
C LEU A 210 -11.03 8.65 10.57
N SER A 211 -10.70 8.78 9.28
CA SER A 211 -10.24 7.66 8.45
C SER A 211 -8.94 7.04 8.98
N ILE A 212 -8.01 7.83 9.49
CA ILE A 212 -6.79 7.31 10.12
C ILE A 212 -7.15 6.39 11.29
N PHE A 213 -8.06 6.81 12.16
CA PHE A 213 -8.49 5.97 13.30
C PHE A 213 -9.18 4.69 12.84
N LEU A 214 -10.12 4.81 11.91
CA LEU A 214 -10.84 3.65 11.40
C LEU A 214 -9.91 2.67 10.69
N ILE A 215 -9.04 3.16 9.79
CA ILE A 215 -8.08 2.31 9.09
C ILE A 215 -7.08 1.71 10.06
N THR A 216 -6.59 2.46 11.05
CA THR A 216 -5.68 1.92 12.06
C THR A 216 -6.34 0.84 12.90
N ALA A 217 -7.53 1.08 13.43
CA ALA A 217 -8.23 0.13 14.27
C ALA A 217 -8.62 -1.13 13.48
N LEU A 218 -9.41 -0.97 12.41
CA LEU A 218 -9.95 -2.08 11.63
C LEU A 218 -8.87 -2.76 10.79
N GLY A 219 -7.98 -1.98 10.19
CA GLY A 219 -6.87 -2.50 9.39
C GLY A 219 -5.86 -3.29 10.23
N SER A 220 -5.70 -2.98 11.53
CA SER A 220 -4.83 -3.77 12.42
C SER A 220 -5.43 -5.14 12.75
N MET A 221 -6.76 -5.30 12.68
CA MET A 221 -7.44 -6.59 12.77
C MET A 221 -7.18 -7.46 11.53
N VAL A 222 -6.98 -6.82 10.36
CA VAL A 222 -6.57 -7.51 9.12
C VAL A 222 -5.06 -7.81 9.14
N SER A 223 -4.24 -6.81 9.47
CA SER A 223 -2.79 -6.98 9.58
C SER A 223 -2.16 -5.92 10.49
N ARG A 224 -1.31 -6.37 11.41
CA ARG A 224 -0.51 -5.51 12.32
C ARG A 224 0.43 -4.55 11.59
N THR A 225 0.80 -4.82 10.34
CA THR A 225 1.60 -3.92 9.50
C THR A 225 0.93 -2.55 9.33
N THR A 226 -0.41 -2.49 9.46
CA THR A 226 -1.18 -1.23 9.47
C THR A 226 -0.73 -0.31 10.61
N SER A 227 -0.55 -0.85 11.82
CA SER A 227 -0.07 -0.08 12.99
C SER A 227 1.34 0.48 12.77
N THR A 228 2.22 -0.25 12.06
CA THR A 228 3.53 0.26 11.68
C THR A 228 3.41 1.49 10.76
N GLY A 229 2.50 1.43 9.78
CA GLY A 229 2.19 2.58 8.93
C GLY A 229 1.67 3.78 9.71
N THR A 230 0.85 3.54 10.75
CA THR A 230 0.36 4.59 11.65
C THR A 230 1.50 5.23 12.43
N ALA A 231 2.42 4.44 12.98
CA ALA A 231 3.58 4.95 13.70
C ALA A 231 4.49 5.82 12.80
N VAL A 232 4.79 5.33 11.59
CA VAL A 232 5.56 6.09 10.59
C VAL A 232 4.82 7.36 10.16
N GLY A 233 3.52 7.30 9.95
CA GLY A 233 2.69 8.45 9.61
C GLY A 233 2.67 9.50 10.72
N LEU A 234 2.55 9.10 11.98
CA LEU A 234 2.63 10.02 13.13
C LEU A 234 4.02 10.68 13.25
N LEU A 235 5.09 9.95 12.95
CA LEU A 235 6.42 10.51 12.88
C LEU A 235 6.51 11.58 11.80
N ILE A 236 5.96 11.34 10.60
CA ILE A 236 5.90 12.32 9.51
C ILE A 236 5.13 13.56 9.95
N LEU A 237 3.95 13.39 10.52
CA LEU A 237 3.13 14.49 11.01
C LEU A 237 3.90 15.34 12.04
N SER A 238 4.62 14.69 12.94
CA SER A 238 5.46 15.34 13.94
C SER A 238 6.62 16.12 13.32
N LEU A 239 7.34 15.52 12.35
CA LEU A 239 8.47 16.17 11.68
C LEU A 239 8.02 17.38 10.86
N TYR A 240 6.88 17.31 10.15
CA TYR A 240 6.33 18.47 9.45
C TYR A 240 5.88 19.56 10.43
N SER A 241 5.37 19.20 11.60
CA SER A 241 4.95 20.16 12.64
C SER A 241 6.13 20.87 13.27
N MET A 242 7.27 20.21 13.45
CA MET A 242 8.51 20.79 14.02
C MET A 242 9.25 21.69 13.03
N GLY A 243 9.18 21.41 11.72
CA GLY A 243 9.88 22.19 10.68
C GLY A 243 9.22 23.53 10.33
N GLY A 244 8.05 23.82 10.85
CA GLY A 244 7.28 25.04 10.55
C GLY A 244 7.30 26.05 11.68
N ALA A 245 8.31 26.95 11.73
CA ALA A 245 8.34 28.09 12.68
C ALA A 245 7.31 29.18 12.34
N ASN A 246 6.42 28.99 11.37
CA ASN A 246 5.48 30.01 10.90
C ASN A 246 4.06 29.82 11.46
N THR A 247 3.32 30.93 11.54
CA THR A 247 1.95 31.14 12.06
C THR A 247 0.90 30.08 11.63
N GLU A 248 1.17 29.24 10.64
CA GLU A 248 0.31 28.15 10.21
C GLU A 248 0.30 26.96 11.18
N THR A 249 1.31 26.81 12.04
CA THR A 249 1.36 25.79 13.12
C THR A 249 0.21 26.01 14.13
N ARG A 250 -0.33 27.23 14.20
CA ARG A 250 -1.48 27.57 15.07
C ARG A 250 -2.76 26.83 14.68
N ARG A 251 -2.86 26.32 13.44
CA ARG A 251 -4.02 25.53 12.96
C ARG A 251 -3.94 24.05 13.30
N MET A 252 -2.84 23.57 13.88
CA MET A 252 -2.70 22.16 14.30
C MET A 252 -3.50 21.82 15.57
N GLY A 253 -3.86 22.82 16.40
CA GLY A 253 -4.64 22.61 17.62
C GLY A 253 -5.94 21.82 17.41
N PRO A 254 -6.81 22.21 16.45
CA PRO A 254 -8.02 21.46 16.14
C PRO A 254 -7.75 20.02 15.65
N ILE A 255 -6.67 19.81 14.90
CA ILE A 255 -6.27 18.48 14.41
C ILE A 255 -5.85 17.60 15.59
N ILE A 256 -4.99 18.12 16.47
CA ILE A 256 -4.56 17.42 17.68
C ILE A 256 -5.76 17.12 18.58
N ALA A 257 -6.66 18.08 18.77
CA ALA A 257 -7.88 17.89 19.54
C ALA A 257 -8.79 16.81 18.93
N ALA A 258 -8.95 16.78 17.61
CA ALA A 258 -9.69 15.72 16.92
C ALA A 258 -9.03 14.34 17.10
N PHE A 259 -7.69 14.28 16.96
CA PHE A 259 -6.94 13.05 17.23
C PHE A 259 -7.18 12.53 18.66
N ILE A 260 -7.04 13.39 19.66
CA ILE A 260 -7.28 13.04 21.05
C ILE A 260 -8.75 12.61 21.27
N GLY A 261 -9.70 13.35 20.71
CA GLY A 261 -11.12 13.02 20.80
C GLY A 261 -11.46 11.66 20.21
N PHE A 262 -11.02 11.37 18.99
CA PHE A 262 -11.24 10.07 18.35
C PHE A 262 -10.49 8.95 19.07
N ALA A 263 -9.27 9.21 19.59
CA ALA A 263 -8.53 8.23 20.38
C ALA A 263 -9.28 7.87 21.67
N ILE A 264 -9.83 8.84 22.37
CA ILE A 264 -10.63 8.61 23.59
C ILE A 264 -11.89 7.80 23.25
N ILE A 265 -12.62 8.18 22.21
CA ILE A 265 -13.83 7.46 21.77
C ILE A 265 -13.47 6.03 21.39
N GLY A 266 -12.48 5.86 20.52
CA GLY A 266 -12.05 4.55 20.05
C GLY A 266 -11.57 3.65 21.17
N PHE A 267 -10.79 4.18 22.10
CA PHE A 267 -10.36 3.44 23.29
C PHE A 267 -11.54 3.06 24.20
N SER A 268 -12.49 3.98 24.42
CA SER A 268 -13.67 3.71 25.25
C SER A 268 -14.56 2.63 24.65
N VAL A 269 -14.84 2.71 23.34
CA VAL A 269 -15.61 1.69 22.62
C VAL A 269 -14.86 0.36 22.60
N GLY A 270 -13.57 0.39 22.30
CA GLY A 270 -12.72 -0.81 22.30
C GLY A 270 -12.69 -1.49 23.69
N ALA A 271 -12.50 -0.72 24.76
CA ALA A 271 -12.52 -1.25 26.13
C ALA A 271 -13.89 -1.83 26.52
N TYR A 272 -14.97 -1.20 26.09
CA TYR A 272 -16.32 -1.75 26.30
C TYR A 272 -16.48 -3.10 25.58
N LEU A 273 -16.17 -3.18 24.29
CA LEU A 273 -16.28 -4.41 23.50
C LEU A 273 -15.36 -5.52 24.03
N TYR A 274 -14.13 -5.18 24.39
CA TYR A 274 -13.15 -6.10 24.98
C TYR A 274 -13.66 -6.78 26.25
N ASN A 275 -14.43 -6.05 27.08
CA ASN A 275 -14.94 -6.56 28.37
C ASN A 275 -16.31 -7.23 28.26
N THR A 276 -17.06 -7.02 27.16
CA THR A 276 -18.45 -7.47 27.05
C THR A 276 -18.64 -8.61 26.05
N ASP A 277 -17.73 -8.78 25.08
CA ASP A 277 -17.89 -9.74 24.00
C ASP A 277 -16.62 -10.59 23.84
N PRO A 278 -16.70 -11.92 24.04
CA PRO A 278 -15.56 -12.83 23.88
C PRO A 278 -14.89 -12.78 22.50
N TYR A 279 -15.67 -12.55 21.43
CA TYR A 279 -15.13 -12.41 20.08
C TYR A 279 -14.19 -11.21 19.98
N TYR A 280 -14.63 -10.02 20.40
CA TYR A 280 -13.79 -8.82 20.38
C TYR A 280 -12.62 -8.90 21.35
N TYR A 281 -12.74 -9.67 22.46
CA TYR A 281 -11.62 -9.95 23.34
C TYR A 281 -10.47 -10.61 22.55
N GLU A 282 -10.73 -11.70 21.81
CA GLU A 282 -9.71 -12.40 21.02
C GLU A 282 -9.15 -11.52 19.89
N VAL A 283 -10.02 -10.83 19.15
CA VAL A 283 -9.61 -9.93 18.06
C VAL A 283 -8.70 -8.80 18.55
N PHE A 284 -9.01 -8.17 19.69
CA PHE A 284 -8.16 -7.12 20.25
C PHE A 284 -6.87 -7.68 20.84
N ARG A 285 -6.91 -8.84 21.48
CA ARG A 285 -5.71 -9.55 21.95
C ARG A 285 -4.77 -9.85 20.80
N PHE A 286 -5.28 -10.29 19.65
CA PHE A 286 -4.49 -10.49 18.45
C PHE A 286 -3.95 -9.16 17.90
N ALA A 287 -4.80 -8.17 17.67
CA ALA A 287 -4.42 -6.90 17.03
C ALA A 287 -3.35 -6.12 17.82
N PHE A 288 -3.44 -6.14 19.14
CA PHE A 288 -2.59 -5.40 20.07
C PHE A 288 -1.72 -6.30 20.97
N GLU A 289 -1.45 -7.53 20.54
CA GLU A 289 -0.71 -8.55 21.31
C GLU A 289 0.60 -8.04 21.91
N GLY A 290 1.40 -7.30 21.13
CA GLY A 290 2.67 -6.76 21.62
C GLY A 290 2.52 -5.80 22.80
N PHE A 291 1.46 -5.00 22.82
CA PHE A 291 1.16 -4.10 23.95
C PHE A 291 0.65 -4.85 25.17
N PHE A 292 -0.18 -5.88 24.96
CA PHE A 292 -0.62 -6.74 26.06
C PHE A 292 0.56 -7.50 26.67
N ASN A 293 1.43 -8.08 25.83
CA ASN A 293 2.62 -8.77 26.31
C ASN A 293 3.57 -7.83 27.06
N LEU A 294 3.74 -6.59 26.55
CA LEU A 294 4.53 -5.58 27.25
C LEU A 294 3.96 -5.26 28.65
N ALA A 295 2.64 -5.12 28.76
CA ALA A 295 1.99 -4.84 30.03
C ALA A 295 1.99 -6.03 31.01
N GLU A 296 1.84 -7.26 30.50
CA GLU A 296 1.69 -8.48 31.30
C GLU A 296 3.03 -9.17 31.62
N LYS A 297 3.99 -9.13 30.65
CA LYS A 297 5.25 -9.88 30.70
C LYS A 297 6.49 -8.98 30.73
N GLY A 298 6.32 -7.66 30.48
CA GLY A 298 7.42 -6.71 30.37
C GLY A 298 8.20 -6.78 29.05
N GLU A 299 7.73 -7.56 28.06
CA GLU A 299 8.39 -7.78 26.78
C GLU A 299 7.46 -7.45 25.63
N PHE A 300 7.94 -6.65 24.66
CA PHE A 300 7.18 -6.34 23.44
C PHE A 300 7.39 -7.44 22.40
N THR A 301 6.73 -8.58 22.57
CA THR A 301 6.80 -9.75 21.71
C THR A 301 5.42 -10.12 21.18
N THR A 302 5.38 -10.84 20.05
CA THR A 302 4.13 -11.40 19.51
C THR A 302 4.43 -12.81 18.96
N ASN A 303 3.42 -13.68 18.96
CA ASN A 303 3.54 -15.00 18.33
C ASN A 303 4.14 -14.93 16.91
N SER A 304 3.72 -13.94 16.11
CA SER A 304 4.26 -13.76 14.77
C SER A 304 5.75 -13.37 14.79
N SER A 305 6.22 -12.55 15.75
CA SER A 305 7.64 -12.20 15.85
C SER A 305 8.50 -13.39 16.26
N ASP A 306 7.99 -14.25 17.13
CA ASP A 306 8.71 -15.44 17.58
C ASP A 306 8.82 -16.48 16.46
N ILE A 307 7.75 -16.70 15.72
CA ILE A 307 7.77 -17.55 14.51
C ILE A 307 8.75 -16.98 13.47
N LEU A 308 8.70 -15.67 13.19
CA LEU A 308 9.61 -15.03 12.24
C LEU A 308 11.09 -15.21 12.59
N GLN A 309 11.46 -15.28 13.87
CA GLN A 309 12.86 -15.56 14.28
C GLN A 309 13.34 -16.92 13.77
N THR A 310 12.47 -17.90 13.62
CA THR A 310 12.78 -19.23 13.10
C THR A 310 12.82 -19.29 11.57
N MET A 311 12.30 -18.27 10.88
CA MET A 311 12.16 -18.23 9.43
C MET A 311 13.34 -17.59 8.69
N TRP A 312 14.38 -17.14 9.40
CA TRP A 312 15.59 -16.62 8.78
C TRP A 312 16.39 -17.75 8.15
N VAL A 313 16.31 -17.87 6.81
CA VAL A 313 16.97 -18.89 6.01
C VAL A 313 17.84 -18.21 4.96
N TRP A 314 19.08 -18.63 4.86
CA TRP A 314 20.07 -18.03 3.98
C TRP A 314 20.66 -19.06 3.01
N PRO A 315 21.19 -18.63 1.85
CA PRO A 315 21.91 -19.51 0.94
C PRO A 315 23.08 -20.19 1.64
N LYS A 316 23.36 -21.47 1.29
CA LYS A 316 24.39 -22.28 1.95
C LYS A 316 25.76 -22.17 1.30
N ASP A 317 25.84 -21.69 0.06
CA ASP A 317 27.06 -21.60 -0.72
C ASP A 317 27.16 -20.25 -1.47
N ASN A 318 28.33 -19.97 -2.02
CA ASN A 318 28.60 -18.73 -2.73
C ASN A 318 27.76 -18.57 -4.00
N PHE A 319 27.41 -19.65 -4.68
CA PHE A 319 26.57 -19.61 -5.87
C PHE A 319 25.16 -19.13 -5.50
N GLY A 320 24.58 -19.74 -4.46
CA GLY A 320 23.28 -19.30 -3.94
C GLY A 320 23.27 -17.85 -3.44
N TRP A 321 24.36 -17.38 -2.83
CA TRP A 321 24.49 -15.97 -2.42
C TRP A 321 24.57 -15.00 -3.59
N ILE A 322 25.21 -15.36 -4.71
CA ILE A 322 25.42 -14.47 -5.84
C ILE A 322 24.28 -14.52 -6.83
N ILE A 323 23.87 -15.74 -7.20
CA ILE A 323 22.90 -16.01 -8.29
C ILE A 323 21.51 -16.35 -7.74
N GLY A 324 21.47 -16.99 -6.56
CA GLY A 324 20.23 -17.55 -6.00
C GLY A 324 19.94 -18.96 -6.49
N THR A 325 18.77 -19.45 -6.16
CA THR A 325 18.33 -20.83 -6.44
C THR A 325 17.28 -20.89 -7.56
N GLY A 326 16.74 -19.75 -8.00
CA GLY A 326 15.65 -19.70 -8.97
C GLY A 326 14.34 -20.34 -8.48
N LEU A 327 14.12 -20.47 -7.15
CA LEU A 327 12.92 -21.04 -6.54
C LEU A 327 12.30 -20.05 -5.56
N TYR A 328 11.04 -19.70 -5.79
CA TYR A 328 10.27 -18.77 -4.97
C TYR A 328 8.92 -19.37 -4.55
N ASP A 329 8.24 -20.04 -5.47
CA ASP A 329 6.92 -20.59 -5.30
C ASP A 329 6.87 -21.76 -4.31
N ASN A 330 5.66 -22.12 -3.89
CA ASN A 330 5.37 -23.27 -3.02
C ASN A 330 6.07 -23.22 -1.65
N TRP A 331 6.52 -22.04 -1.21
CA TRP A 331 7.12 -21.84 0.11
C TRP A 331 8.27 -22.83 0.41
N VAL A 332 9.07 -23.13 -0.61
CA VAL A 332 10.12 -24.19 -0.60
C VAL A 332 11.08 -24.07 0.59
N TYR A 333 11.36 -22.87 1.02
CA TYR A 333 12.31 -22.62 2.12
C TYR A 333 11.65 -22.40 3.49
N GLY A 334 10.34 -22.48 3.59
CA GLY A 334 9.63 -22.28 4.86
C GLY A 334 9.80 -20.88 5.47
N SER A 335 9.99 -19.85 4.63
CA SER A 335 10.22 -18.49 5.08
C SER A 335 9.24 -17.50 4.43
N ASP A 336 8.60 -16.68 5.26
CA ASP A 336 7.82 -15.52 4.81
C ASP A 336 8.68 -14.26 4.65
N ILE A 337 9.88 -14.24 5.25
CA ILE A 337 10.75 -13.07 5.29
C ILE A 337 11.16 -12.67 3.88
N GLY A 338 10.80 -11.45 3.47
CA GLY A 338 11.07 -10.94 2.13
C GLY A 338 12.54 -10.94 1.78
N TYR A 339 13.42 -10.51 2.70
CA TYR A 339 14.86 -10.56 2.49
C TYR A 339 15.36 -11.97 2.16
N CYS A 340 14.92 -12.97 2.93
CA CYS A 340 15.32 -14.35 2.70
C CYS A 340 14.81 -14.84 1.33
N ARG A 341 13.54 -14.63 1.04
CA ARG A 341 12.93 -15.12 -0.20
C ARG A 341 13.54 -14.48 -1.45
N PHE A 342 13.76 -13.16 -1.43
CA PHE A 342 14.37 -12.48 -2.58
C PHE A 342 15.83 -12.88 -2.78
N ILE A 343 16.63 -13.00 -1.70
CA ILE A 343 18.02 -13.41 -1.79
C ILE A 343 18.12 -14.90 -2.18
N LEU A 344 17.28 -15.77 -1.62
CA LEU A 344 17.25 -17.17 -2.01
C LEU A 344 16.88 -17.34 -3.48
N TYR A 345 15.93 -16.53 -4.00
CA TYR A 345 15.49 -16.64 -5.39
C TYR A 345 16.55 -16.14 -6.39
N SER A 346 17.07 -14.93 -6.19
CA SER A 346 17.87 -14.21 -7.19
C SER A 346 19.28 -13.83 -6.73
N GLY A 347 19.70 -14.32 -5.60
CA GLY A 347 20.96 -13.93 -4.96
C GLY A 347 21.01 -12.47 -4.55
N LEU A 348 22.15 -12.06 -4.03
CA LEU A 348 22.42 -10.64 -3.74
C LEU A 348 22.40 -9.80 -5.02
N THR A 349 22.75 -10.38 -6.17
CA THR A 349 22.76 -9.67 -7.45
C THR A 349 21.35 -9.19 -7.82
N GLY A 350 20.36 -10.07 -7.84
CA GLY A 350 18.98 -9.69 -8.14
C GLY A 350 18.36 -8.85 -7.03
N PHE A 351 18.55 -9.23 -5.76
CA PHE A 351 18.07 -8.47 -4.63
C PHE A 351 18.55 -7.02 -4.64
N SER A 352 19.86 -6.78 -4.95
CA SER A 352 20.41 -5.43 -4.99
C SER A 352 19.76 -4.56 -6.07
N VAL A 353 19.50 -5.11 -7.26
CA VAL A 353 18.79 -4.39 -8.34
C VAL A 353 17.34 -4.09 -7.94
N PHE A 354 16.67 -5.04 -7.31
CA PHE A 354 15.30 -4.87 -6.83
C PHE A 354 15.22 -3.79 -5.73
N ALA A 355 16.09 -3.85 -4.75
CA ALA A 355 16.19 -2.83 -3.70
C ALA A 355 16.53 -1.45 -4.29
N LEU A 356 17.48 -1.39 -5.23
CA LEU A 356 17.86 -0.14 -5.91
C LEU A 356 16.68 0.48 -6.66
N MET A 357 15.79 -0.31 -7.23
CA MET A 357 14.59 0.21 -7.91
C MET A 357 13.69 0.99 -6.94
N PHE A 358 13.44 0.48 -5.72
CA PHE A 358 12.62 1.20 -4.73
C PHE A 358 13.34 2.40 -4.13
N ILE A 359 14.66 2.31 -3.92
CA ILE A 359 15.48 3.47 -3.51
C ILE A 359 15.42 4.55 -4.61
N PHE A 360 15.57 4.17 -5.87
CA PHE A 360 15.47 5.08 -7.02
C PHE A 360 14.10 5.76 -7.08
N LEU A 361 13.01 4.99 -6.96
CA LEU A 361 11.64 5.53 -6.96
C LEU A 361 11.45 6.52 -5.81
N ALA A 362 11.76 6.12 -4.58
CA ALA A 362 11.62 6.99 -3.41
C ALA A 362 12.45 8.28 -3.58
N TYR A 363 13.71 8.17 -3.96
CA TYR A 363 14.58 9.33 -4.16
C TYR A 363 14.10 10.25 -5.26
N ARG A 364 13.73 9.71 -6.43
CA ARG A 364 13.31 10.53 -7.59
C ARG A 364 12.00 11.24 -7.32
N PHE A 365 11.03 10.59 -6.67
CA PHE A 365 9.77 11.23 -6.28
C PHE A 365 9.97 12.22 -5.14
N MET A 366 10.87 11.96 -4.19
CA MET A 366 11.26 12.90 -3.14
C MET A 366 11.85 14.21 -3.73
N VAL A 367 12.66 14.10 -4.80
CA VAL A 367 13.22 15.26 -5.49
C VAL A 367 12.17 15.97 -6.34
N LYS A 368 11.28 15.21 -6.98
CA LYS A 368 10.22 15.76 -7.84
C LYS A 368 9.12 16.48 -7.07
N TYR A 369 8.79 15.99 -5.86
CA TYR A 369 7.77 16.56 -4.97
C TYR A 369 8.40 16.90 -3.61
N PRO A 370 9.19 17.99 -3.53
CA PRO A 370 9.93 18.34 -2.31
C PRO A 370 9.03 18.63 -1.11
N GLU A 371 7.78 19.05 -1.33
CA GLU A 371 6.77 19.28 -0.29
C GLU A 371 6.40 17.97 0.41
N TYR A 372 6.34 16.87 -0.35
CA TYR A 372 6.00 15.53 0.11
C TYR A 372 7.22 14.63 0.33
N ARG A 373 8.43 15.22 0.44
CA ARG A 373 9.70 14.48 0.55
C ARG A 373 9.71 13.44 1.66
N LEU A 374 9.15 13.76 2.84
CA LEU A 374 9.10 12.83 3.97
C LEU A 374 8.17 11.66 3.70
N MET A 375 7.08 11.84 2.94
CA MET A 375 6.19 10.77 2.53
C MET A 375 6.91 9.77 1.62
N PHE A 376 7.61 10.24 0.59
CA PHE A 376 8.34 9.35 -0.33
C PHE A 376 9.54 8.68 0.35
N LEU A 377 10.21 9.37 1.28
CA LEU A 377 11.23 8.76 2.13
C LEU A 377 10.61 7.64 2.99
N ALA A 378 9.44 7.87 3.57
CA ALA A 378 8.72 6.86 4.34
C ALA A 378 8.28 5.67 3.47
N PHE A 379 7.85 5.89 2.23
CA PHE A 379 7.56 4.79 1.31
C PHE A 379 8.81 3.94 1.05
N GLY A 380 9.95 4.59 0.82
CA GLY A 380 11.24 3.88 0.72
C GLY A 380 11.55 3.06 1.97
N ALA A 381 11.43 3.67 3.16
CA ALA A 381 11.66 2.98 4.43
C ALA A 381 10.67 1.82 4.64
N MET A 382 9.38 2.03 4.34
CA MET A 382 8.35 0.99 4.46
C MET A 382 8.62 -0.22 3.57
N THR A 383 9.21 -0.05 2.39
CA THR A 383 9.63 -1.18 1.54
C THR A 383 10.51 -2.14 2.33
N PHE A 384 11.56 -1.62 2.96
CA PHE A 384 12.52 -2.41 3.72
C PHE A 384 11.94 -2.95 5.04
N ILE A 385 11.06 -2.19 5.70
CA ILE A 385 10.36 -2.64 6.91
C ILE A 385 9.41 -3.81 6.58
N ILE A 386 8.66 -3.72 5.49
CA ILE A 386 7.73 -4.76 5.04
C ILE A 386 8.49 -6.05 4.71
N TRP A 387 9.67 -5.96 4.09
CA TRP A 387 10.49 -7.13 3.76
C TRP A 387 11.08 -7.88 4.96
N ILE A 388 11.06 -7.30 6.16
CA ILE A 388 11.35 -8.06 7.38
C ILE A 388 10.33 -9.18 7.60
N LYS A 389 9.09 -8.99 7.13
CA LYS A 389 7.98 -9.87 7.45
C LYS A 389 7.40 -10.59 6.22
N VAL A 390 7.32 -9.93 5.08
CA VAL A 390 6.66 -10.47 3.89
C VAL A 390 7.36 -10.05 2.60
N SER A 391 7.39 -10.96 1.63
CA SER A 391 7.98 -10.74 0.32
C SER A 391 6.97 -10.09 -0.65
N THR A 392 6.54 -8.88 -0.34
CA THR A 392 5.67 -8.07 -1.21
C THR A 392 6.35 -6.76 -1.59
N ASP A 393 5.96 -6.18 -2.71
CA ASP A 393 6.42 -4.86 -3.12
C ASP A 393 5.33 -3.79 -2.93
N ILE A 394 5.73 -2.54 -3.01
CA ILE A 394 4.85 -1.38 -2.87
C ILE A 394 4.76 -0.57 -4.16
N LEU A 395 5.06 -1.15 -5.31
CA LEU A 395 5.06 -0.45 -6.58
C LEU A 395 3.72 0.21 -6.89
N MET A 396 2.60 -0.43 -6.49
CA MET A 396 1.25 0.04 -6.76
C MET A 396 0.98 1.49 -6.31
N ILE A 397 1.64 1.97 -5.24
CA ILE A 397 1.40 3.34 -4.77
C ILE A 397 2.11 4.37 -5.65
N TYR A 398 3.28 4.04 -6.19
CA TYR A 398 4.02 4.93 -7.07
C TYR A 398 3.38 5.07 -8.45
N THR A 399 2.60 4.08 -8.88
CA THR A 399 2.05 4.04 -10.25
C THR A 399 1.08 5.17 -10.54
N PHE A 400 0.36 5.69 -9.55
CA PHE A 400 -0.52 6.84 -9.71
C PHE A 400 0.25 8.13 -10.06
N PHE A 401 1.48 8.28 -9.56
CA PHE A 401 2.33 9.45 -9.78
C PHE A 401 3.03 9.45 -11.15
N PHE A 402 3.12 8.31 -11.83
CA PHE A 402 3.65 8.25 -13.19
C PHE A 402 2.74 8.91 -14.23
N TRP A 403 1.44 9.02 -13.94
CA TRP A 403 0.42 9.48 -14.87
C TRP A 403 -0.03 10.93 -14.63
N LEU A 404 0.67 11.66 -13.76
CA LEU A 404 0.44 13.08 -13.55
C LEU A 404 1.00 13.87 -14.73
N THR A 405 0.20 14.81 -15.26
CA THR A 405 0.62 15.75 -16.30
C THR A 405 1.41 16.90 -15.68
N PRO A 406 2.18 17.68 -16.48
CA PRO A 406 2.83 18.89 -15.97
C PRO A 406 1.85 19.85 -15.28
N GLU A 407 0.62 19.99 -15.81
CA GLU A 407 -0.40 20.85 -15.20
C GLU A 407 -0.89 20.29 -13.86
N ASP A 408 -0.98 18.97 -13.70
CA ASP A 408 -1.29 18.34 -12.41
C ASP A 408 -0.16 18.58 -11.40
N GLU A 409 1.10 18.46 -11.86
CA GLU A 409 2.30 18.70 -11.03
C GLU A 409 2.40 20.15 -10.57
N ASP A 410 2.26 21.11 -11.48
CA ASP A 410 2.23 22.55 -11.17
C ASP A 410 1.13 22.87 -10.15
N TYR A 411 -0.02 22.20 -10.30
CA TYR A 411 -1.12 22.38 -9.35
C TYR A 411 -0.76 21.83 -7.96
N ILE A 412 -0.17 20.65 -7.88
CA ILE A 412 0.27 20.04 -6.61
C ILE A 412 1.28 20.96 -5.91
N HIS A 413 2.29 21.47 -6.64
CA HIS A 413 3.30 22.37 -6.09
C HIS A 413 2.71 23.68 -5.57
N SER A 414 1.78 24.31 -6.32
CA SER A 414 1.17 25.58 -5.92
C SER A 414 0.23 25.49 -4.72
N HIS A 415 -0.37 24.32 -4.48
CA HIS A 415 -1.34 24.08 -3.41
C HIS A 415 -0.74 23.35 -2.19
N SER A 416 0.57 23.18 -2.18
CA SER A 416 1.29 22.64 -1.03
C SER A 416 2.06 23.74 -0.27
N ILE A 417 2.37 23.45 1.00
CA ILE A 417 3.22 24.30 1.83
C ILE A 417 4.65 23.93 1.53
N ALA A 418 5.42 24.89 0.97
CA ALA A 418 6.86 24.68 0.77
C ALA A 418 7.52 24.41 2.13
N PRO A 419 8.36 23.34 2.25
CA PRO A 419 9.13 23.15 3.46
C PRO A 419 10.04 24.36 3.64
N SER A 420 10.02 24.99 4.84
CA SER A 420 11.05 25.96 5.18
C SER A 420 12.39 25.22 5.12
N VAL A 421 13.20 25.58 4.12
CA VAL A 421 14.57 25.09 4.02
C VAL A 421 15.31 25.73 5.21
N ALA A 422 15.54 24.92 6.26
CA ALA A 422 16.51 25.21 7.30
C ALA A 422 17.79 24.46 6.96
#